data_9eb489277ebf5423a1d145fe52678e1c
#
_entry.id   9eb489277ebf5423a1d145fe52678e1c
#
_cell.length_a   1.000
_cell.length_b   1.000
_cell.length_c   1.000
_cell.angle_alpha   90.00
_cell.angle_beta   90.00
_cell.angle_gamma   90.00
#
_symmetry.space_group_name_H-M   'P 1'
#
loop_
_entity.id
_entity.type
_entity.pdbx_description
1 polymer ?
#
loop_
_entity_poly.entity_id
_entity_poly.type
_entity_poly.pdbx_seq_one_letter_code
_entity_poly.pdbx_strand_id
1 'polypeptide(L)'
;MACTLKLPVGIDSFEKIRRNNFYYIDKTKLIEQLVETGGEVTLFTRPRRFGKTLNMSMLKAFFETGADESLFDGLYIAQNKALCEEHMGKYPVIFLSLKSVEGLKYEDAIYRITELIGMEAERFGFLEDSEYLSENEKKRYKAIIALKDGTNAMDEKVLVSSLQILSQLLYKHFGQKTVILIDEYDVPLDKAFQNGYYKEMVSLIRGLFGMALKTNESLQFAVLTGCLRITKESIFTGLNNFKVMSILDARFDEQFGFTDNEVKKILDDYDLASHFEETKEWYDGYHFGKADIYCPWDVINYVDQLKYDKTAEPQDFWSNSSGNAIVRRFIDMADVSTKTEIERLIAGESIEKDVAPELTYDEIYKSIENLWSVLFTTGYLTHNGRTESGKYCLVIPNREIRNIFVKKIKEWFSDVSKSDGKTLEELCSAFVNEDAQKIEQIYGEYLWNTISIRDTAVAKEKKENFYHGILLGLLGYKSNWLIKSNAESGIGYSDILVEVPTNRTGIVIELKYAEDGDLDAACDKALKQIEEKDYVAKLKQDGMDNFIKYGIACFKKVCKVVC
;
A
#
# COMPACT_ATOMS: atom_id res chain seq x y z
N MET A 1 14.57 -21.95 -22.41
CA MET A 1 13.76 -21.01 -23.24
C MET A 1 13.01 -20.12 -22.29
N ALA A 2 13.05 -18.81 -22.49
CA ALA A 2 12.30 -17.87 -21.65
C ALA A 2 10.79 -18.16 -21.73
N CYS A 3 10.08 -17.94 -20.64
CA CYS A 3 8.64 -18.12 -20.56
C CYS A 3 7.93 -17.18 -21.54
N THR A 4 7.00 -17.72 -22.32
CA THR A 4 6.21 -16.94 -23.30
C THR A 4 4.84 -16.51 -22.77
N LEU A 5 4.48 -16.89 -21.54
CA LEU A 5 3.22 -16.53 -20.93
C LEU A 5 3.11 -15.01 -20.75
N LYS A 6 1.90 -14.49 -20.80
CA LYS A 6 1.63 -13.09 -20.49
C LYS A 6 1.58 -12.88 -18.99
N LEU A 7 2.10 -11.76 -18.51
CA LEU A 7 1.98 -11.40 -17.11
C LEU A 7 0.58 -10.82 -16.80
N PRO A 8 -0.02 -11.14 -15.65
CA PRO A 8 -1.39 -10.75 -15.31
C PRO A 8 -1.48 -9.32 -14.75
N VAL A 9 -0.88 -8.34 -15.42
CA VAL A 9 -0.91 -6.94 -14.96
C VAL A 9 -2.35 -6.45 -14.87
N GLY A 10 -2.79 -6.07 -13.66
CA GLY A 10 -4.14 -5.55 -13.42
C GLY A 10 -5.26 -6.58 -13.47
N ILE A 11 -4.96 -7.88 -13.52
CA ILE A 11 -5.97 -8.95 -13.53
C ILE A 11 -6.13 -9.51 -12.11
N ASP A 12 -7.35 -9.41 -11.57
CA ASP A 12 -7.74 -9.87 -10.24
C ASP A 12 -8.70 -11.10 -10.26
N SER A 13 -8.98 -11.65 -11.44
CA SER A 13 -9.79 -12.85 -11.63
C SER A 13 -8.91 -14.08 -11.88
N PHE A 14 -8.94 -15.05 -10.96
CA PHE A 14 -8.23 -16.32 -11.06
C PHE A 14 -8.65 -17.10 -12.31
N GLU A 15 -9.94 -17.21 -12.57
CA GLU A 15 -10.46 -17.89 -13.74
C GLU A 15 -9.94 -17.28 -15.05
N LYS A 16 -9.93 -15.94 -15.16
CA LYS A 16 -9.40 -15.23 -16.31
C LYS A 16 -7.90 -15.51 -16.50
N ILE A 17 -7.12 -15.55 -15.42
CA ILE A 17 -5.69 -15.88 -15.47
C ILE A 17 -5.50 -17.29 -16.01
N ARG A 18 -6.21 -18.28 -15.47
CA ARG A 18 -6.03 -19.69 -15.84
C ARG A 18 -6.52 -20.01 -17.24
N ARG A 19 -7.73 -19.53 -17.64
CA ARG A 19 -8.31 -19.78 -18.96
C ARG A 19 -7.51 -19.14 -20.10
N ASN A 20 -6.85 -18.02 -19.84
CA ASN A 20 -6.08 -17.31 -20.88
C ASN A 20 -4.57 -17.54 -20.77
N ASN A 21 -4.14 -18.54 -20.01
CA ASN A 21 -2.73 -18.92 -19.85
C ASN A 21 -1.82 -17.73 -19.49
N PHE A 22 -2.23 -16.91 -18.53
CA PHE A 22 -1.34 -15.95 -17.91
C PHE A 22 -0.41 -16.64 -16.91
N TYR A 23 0.75 -16.05 -16.67
CA TYR A 23 1.66 -16.50 -15.63
C TYR A 23 0.96 -16.41 -14.26
N TYR A 24 1.00 -17.50 -13.49
CA TYR A 24 0.38 -17.56 -12.17
C TYR A 24 1.35 -18.08 -11.13
N ILE A 25 1.57 -17.32 -10.06
CA ILE A 25 2.29 -17.78 -8.87
C ILE A 25 1.29 -18.48 -7.97
N ASP A 26 1.52 -19.76 -7.74
CA ASP A 26 0.57 -20.65 -7.09
C ASP A 26 0.41 -20.33 -5.59
N LYS A 27 -0.78 -19.89 -5.22
CA LYS A 27 -1.21 -19.63 -3.84
C LYS A 27 -2.33 -20.58 -3.38
N THR A 28 -2.55 -21.69 -4.10
CA THR A 28 -3.66 -22.62 -3.78
C THR A 28 -3.47 -23.36 -2.47
N LYS A 29 -2.28 -23.35 -1.87
CA LYS A 29 -2.06 -23.82 -0.49
C LYS A 29 -2.93 -23.05 0.54
N LEU A 30 -3.36 -21.83 0.22
CA LEU A 30 -4.34 -21.09 1.01
C LEU A 30 -5.61 -21.90 1.25
N ILE A 31 -6.09 -22.65 0.24
CA ILE A 31 -7.31 -23.49 0.34
C ILE A 31 -7.13 -24.58 1.40
N GLU A 32 -6.03 -25.32 1.32
CA GLU A 32 -5.70 -26.38 2.29
C GLU A 32 -5.62 -25.82 3.71
N GLN A 33 -4.82 -24.77 3.91
CA GLN A 33 -4.68 -24.12 5.22
C GLN A 33 -6.00 -23.58 5.77
N LEU A 34 -6.89 -23.07 4.91
CA LEU A 34 -8.19 -22.54 5.30
C LEU A 34 -9.11 -23.68 5.82
N VAL A 35 -9.17 -24.78 5.07
CA VAL A 35 -9.96 -25.97 5.45
C VAL A 35 -9.42 -26.59 6.75
N GLU A 36 -8.11 -26.79 6.87
CA GLU A 36 -7.48 -27.35 8.07
C GLU A 36 -7.68 -26.47 9.32
N THR A 37 -7.67 -25.15 9.13
CA THR A 37 -7.86 -24.20 10.23
C THR A 37 -9.28 -24.27 10.81
N GLY A 38 -10.28 -24.66 10.01
CA GLY A 38 -11.66 -24.88 10.42
C GLY A 38 -12.31 -23.68 11.10
N GLY A 39 -12.00 -22.46 10.66
CA GLY A 39 -12.61 -21.22 11.16
C GLY A 39 -13.99 -21.01 10.55
N GLU A 40 -15.01 -20.73 11.38
CA GLU A 40 -16.33 -20.40 10.87
C GLU A 40 -16.32 -19.05 10.13
N VAL A 41 -15.61 -18.04 10.65
CA VAL A 41 -15.37 -16.76 9.98
C VAL A 41 -13.90 -16.40 10.09
N THR A 42 -13.25 -16.22 8.93
CA THR A 42 -11.83 -15.83 8.86
C THR A 42 -11.68 -14.47 8.17
N LEU A 43 -11.04 -13.53 8.84
CA LEU A 43 -10.67 -12.22 8.26
C LEU A 43 -9.17 -12.18 8.00
N PHE A 44 -8.81 -11.93 6.75
CA PHE A 44 -7.43 -11.61 6.37
C PHE A 44 -7.24 -10.11 6.26
N THR A 45 -6.37 -9.55 7.11
CA THR A 45 -5.93 -8.15 6.97
C THR A 45 -4.53 -8.10 6.35
N ARG A 46 -4.45 -7.55 5.15
CA ARG A 46 -3.20 -7.41 4.38
C ARG A 46 -3.16 -6.03 3.71
N PRO A 47 -1.99 -5.45 3.50
CA PRO A 47 -1.86 -4.20 2.78
C PRO A 47 -2.50 -4.26 1.38
N ARG A 48 -2.68 -3.10 0.76
CA ARG A 48 -3.17 -3.04 -0.64
C ARG A 48 -2.15 -3.70 -1.57
N ARG A 49 -2.62 -4.29 -2.68
CA ARG A 49 -1.79 -4.90 -3.74
C ARG A 49 -1.10 -6.23 -3.38
N PHE A 50 -1.47 -6.85 -2.26
CA PHE A 50 -0.94 -8.16 -1.83
C PHE A 50 -1.81 -9.36 -2.27
N GLY A 51 -2.57 -9.24 -3.36
CA GLY A 51 -3.28 -10.36 -3.99
C GLY A 51 -4.58 -10.78 -3.29
N LYS A 52 -5.17 -9.96 -2.38
CA LYS A 52 -6.42 -10.29 -1.66
C LYS A 52 -7.55 -10.69 -2.60
N THR A 53 -7.91 -9.82 -3.55
CA THR A 53 -9.00 -10.05 -4.51
C THR A 53 -8.77 -11.27 -5.38
N LEU A 54 -7.53 -11.49 -5.84
CA LEU A 54 -7.17 -12.67 -6.64
C LEU A 54 -7.37 -13.96 -5.85
N ASN A 55 -6.92 -14.00 -4.59
CA ASN A 55 -7.12 -15.14 -3.70
C ASN A 55 -8.62 -15.38 -3.41
N MET A 56 -9.41 -14.33 -3.21
CA MET A 56 -10.86 -14.47 -3.05
C MET A 56 -11.53 -15.02 -4.31
N SER A 57 -11.10 -14.59 -5.50
CA SER A 57 -11.55 -15.14 -6.78
C SER A 57 -11.16 -16.62 -6.94
N MET A 58 -9.97 -17.01 -6.49
CA MET A 58 -9.50 -18.40 -6.46
C MET A 58 -10.36 -19.26 -5.52
N LEU A 59 -10.64 -18.78 -4.30
CA LEU A 59 -11.52 -19.49 -3.35
C LEU A 59 -12.91 -19.69 -3.93
N LYS A 60 -13.48 -18.65 -4.58
CA LYS A 60 -14.76 -18.77 -5.27
C LYS A 60 -14.70 -19.87 -6.33
N ALA A 61 -13.71 -19.84 -7.23
CA ALA A 61 -13.55 -20.80 -8.31
C ALA A 61 -13.39 -22.24 -7.80
N PHE A 62 -12.81 -22.42 -6.60
CA PHE A 62 -12.62 -23.74 -6.01
C PHE A 62 -13.88 -24.28 -5.34
N PHE A 63 -14.56 -23.49 -4.50
CA PHE A 63 -15.65 -23.98 -3.67
C PHE A 63 -17.02 -23.98 -4.37
N GLU A 64 -17.22 -23.09 -5.37
CA GLU A 64 -18.54 -22.87 -5.98
C GLU A 64 -19.05 -24.11 -6.71
N THR A 65 -20.31 -24.48 -6.48
CA THR A 65 -21.00 -25.60 -7.15
C THR A 65 -20.84 -25.49 -8.67
N GLY A 66 -20.35 -26.57 -9.29
CA GLY A 66 -20.03 -26.61 -10.71
C GLY A 66 -18.65 -26.06 -11.06
N ALA A 67 -17.73 -26.03 -10.09
CA ALA A 67 -16.33 -25.63 -10.30
C ALA A 67 -15.70 -26.36 -11.50
N ASP A 68 -14.93 -25.61 -12.28
CA ASP A 68 -14.12 -26.14 -13.36
C ASP A 68 -12.78 -26.63 -12.82
N GLU A 69 -12.68 -27.94 -12.59
CA GLU A 69 -11.48 -28.58 -12.02
C GLU A 69 -10.22 -28.28 -12.84
N SER A 70 -10.34 -28.10 -14.17
CA SER A 70 -9.21 -27.84 -15.06
C SER A 70 -8.48 -26.54 -14.75
N LEU A 71 -9.13 -25.59 -14.06
CA LEU A 71 -8.47 -24.35 -13.62
C LEU A 71 -7.36 -24.60 -12.61
N PHE A 72 -7.40 -25.73 -11.90
CA PHE A 72 -6.44 -26.09 -10.87
C PHE A 72 -5.38 -27.09 -11.33
N ASP A 73 -5.43 -27.53 -12.59
CA ASP A 73 -4.47 -28.46 -13.16
C ASP A 73 -3.03 -27.95 -12.99
N GLY A 74 -2.16 -28.82 -12.45
CA GLY A 74 -0.74 -28.52 -12.21
C GLY A 74 -0.47 -27.62 -11.00
N LEU A 75 -1.49 -27.17 -10.25
CA LEU A 75 -1.34 -26.39 -9.03
C LEU A 75 -1.21 -27.28 -7.79
N TYR A 76 -0.68 -26.71 -6.72
CA TYR A 76 -0.44 -27.42 -5.45
C TYR A 76 -1.68 -28.16 -4.94
N ILE A 77 -2.83 -27.49 -4.91
CA ILE A 77 -4.07 -28.07 -4.35
C ILE A 77 -4.55 -29.32 -5.11
N ALA A 78 -4.30 -29.40 -6.41
CA ALA A 78 -4.67 -30.56 -7.22
C ALA A 78 -3.94 -31.85 -6.81
N GLN A 79 -2.86 -31.74 -6.05
CA GLN A 79 -2.13 -32.88 -5.49
C GLN A 79 -2.85 -33.48 -4.29
N ASN A 80 -3.64 -32.69 -3.55
CA ASN A 80 -4.45 -33.17 -2.42
C ASN A 80 -5.84 -33.63 -2.90
N LYS A 81 -5.85 -34.83 -3.51
CA LYS A 81 -7.08 -35.40 -4.11
C LYS A 81 -8.22 -35.55 -3.12
N ALA A 82 -7.92 -35.95 -1.88
CA ALA A 82 -8.96 -36.14 -0.85
C ALA A 82 -9.67 -34.81 -0.55
N LEU A 83 -8.91 -33.73 -0.39
CA LEU A 83 -9.49 -32.40 -0.14
C LEU A 83 -10.29 -31.91 -1.35
N CYS A 84 -9.78 -32.13 -2.57
CA CYS A 84 -10.51 -31.78 -3.79
C CYS A 84 -11.83 -32.56 -3.91
N GLU A 85 -11.84 -33.87 -3.67
CA GLU A 85 -13.05 -34.69 -3.70
C GLU A 85 -14.10 -34.25 -2.66
N GLU A 86 -13.65 -33.82 -1.49
CA GLU A 86 -14.52 -33.40 -0.40
C GLU A 86 -15.07 -31.99 -0.56
N HIS A 87 -14.28 -31.06 -1.11
CA HIS A 87 -14.60 -29.64 -1.04
C HIS A 87 -14.73 -28.92 -2.39
N MET A 88 -14.06 -29.37 -3.47
CA MET A 88 -14.07 -28.69 -4.76
C MET A 88 -15.45 -28.77 -5.42
N GLY A 89 -16.05 -27.62 -5.71
CA GLY A 89 -17.36 -27.56 -6.38
C GLY A 89 -18.54 -28.00 -5.54
N LYS A 90 -18.43 -28.03 -4.20
CA LYS A 90 -19.46 -28.62 -3.33
C LYS A 90 -20.41 -27.63 -2.70
N TYR A 91 -20.14 -26.32 -2.74
CA TYR A 91 -20.89 -25.35 -1.97
C TYR A 91 -21.54 -24.27 -2.85
N PRO A 92 -22.75 -23.81 -2.53
CA PRO A 92 -23.19 -22.52 -3.05
C PRO A 92 -22.32 -21.42 -2.46
N VAL A 93 -21.84 -20.49 -3.31
CA VAL A 93 -20.93 -19.41 -2.91
C VAL A 93 -21.58 -18.06 -3.16
N ILE A 94 -21.71 -17.24 -2.12
CA ILE A 94 -22.05 -15.81 -2.21
C ILE A 94 -20.75 -15.03 -2.21
N PHE A 95 -20.50 -14.25 -3.27
CA PHE A 95 -19.27 -13.47 -3.43
C PHE A 95 -19.57 -11.98 -3.58
N LEU A 96 -19.05 -11.17 -2.68
CA LEU A 96 -19.21 -9.71 -2.71
C LEU A 96 -17.85 -9.01 -2.67
N SER A 97 -17.61 -8.10 -3.60
CA SER A 97 -16.49 -7.16 -3.49
C SER A 97 -17.01 -5.76 -3.19
N LEU A 98 -16.70 -5.26 -1.99
CA LEU A 98 -17.15 -3.93 -1.55
C LEU A 98 -16.25 -2.79 -2.04
N LYS A 99 -15.31 -3.08 -2.94
CA LYS A 99 -14.32 -2.14 -3.49
C LYS A 99 -14.94 -0.87 -4.09
N SER A 100 -16.12 -0.99 -4.71
CA SER A 100 -16.82 0.12 -5.37
C SER A 100 -17.89 0.79 -4.51
N VAL A 101 -18.05 0.35 -3.26
CA VAL A 101 -19.05 0.91 -2.35
C VAL A 101 -18.54 2.22 -1.76
N GLU A 102 -18.80 3.29 -2.46
CA GLU A 102 -18.47 4.66 -2.06
C GLU A 102 -19.58 5.61 -2.49
N GLY A 103 -19.69 6.76 -1.82
CA GLY A 103 -20.63 7.82 -2.12
C GLY A 103 -20.31 9.06 -1.32
N LEU A 104 -20.72 10.23 -1.81
CA LEU A 104 -20.59 11.47 -1.05
C LEU A 104 -21.60 11.55 0.11
N LYS A 105 -22.69 10.77 0.01
CA LYS A 105 -23.75 10.67 1.01
C LYS A 105 -24.06 9.20 1.32
N TYR A 106 -24.69 8.98 2.45
CA TYR A 106 -25.11 7.66 2.90
C TYR A 106 -26.03 6.95 1.90
N GLU A 107 -26.97 7.68 1.30
CA GLU A 107 -27.92 7.16 0.33
C GLU A 107 -27.21 6.61 -0.92
N ASP A 108 -26.13 7.26 -1.38
CA ASP A 108 -25.37 6.80 -2.53
C ASP A 108 -24.67 5.45 -2.20
N ALA A 109 -24.13 5.33 -0.98
CA ALA A 109 -23.46 4.12 -0.55
C ALA A 109 -24.45 2.95 -0.34
N ILE A 110 -25.63 3.21 0.25
CA ILE A 110 -26.73 2.21 0.35
C ILE A 110 -27.14 1.74 -1.03
N TYR A 111 -27.36 2.66 -1.97
CA TYR A 111 -27.71 2.31 -3.33
C TYR A 111 -26.72 1.33 -3.94
N ARG A 112 -25.41 1.58 -3.79
CA ARG A 112 -24.37 0.69 -4.33
C ARG A 112 -24.33 -0.67 -3.65
N ILE A 113 -24.51 -0.75 -2.32
CA ILE A 113 -24.59 -2.03 -1.61
C ILE A 113 -25.83 -2.81 -2.06
N THR A 114 -26.96 -2.13 -2.21
CA THR A 114 -28.20 -2.72 -2.68
C THR A 114 -28.06 -3.31 -4.07
N GLU A 115 -27.48 -2.55 -4.99
CA GLU A 115 -27.22 -3.00 -6.36
C GLU A 115 -26.26 -4.20 -6.38
N LEU A 116 -25.16 -4.14 -5.61
CA LEU A 116 -24.18 -5.21 -5.53
C LEU A 116 -24.79 -6.53 -5.02
N ILE A 117 -25.58 -6.48 -3.94
CA ILE A 117 -26.22 -7.67 -3.37
C ILE A 117 -27.34 -8.17 -4.26
N GLY A 118 -28.11 -7.27 -4.88
CA GLY A 118 -29.15 -7.63 -5.83
C GLY A 118 -28.59 -8.37 -7.03
N MET A 119 -27.55 -7.84 -7.67
CA MET A 119 -26.87 -8.49 -8.80
C MET A 119 -26.26 -9.86 -8.42
N GLU A 120 -25.69 -9.98 -7.23
CA GLU A 120 -25.19 -11.28 -6.75
C GLU A 120 -26.36 -12.27 -6.54
N ALA A 121 -27.48 -11.80 -5.99
CA ALA A 121 -28.66 -12.64 -5.80
C ALA A 121 -29.30 -13.08 -7.14
N GLU A 122 -29.30 -12.22 -8.17
CA GLU A 122 -29.81 -12.55 -9.50
C GLU A 122 -29.09 -13.73 -10.16
N ARG A 123 -27.83 -13.99 -9.81
CA ARG A 123 -27.12 -15.20 -10.25
C ARG A 123 -27.82 -16.50 -9.87
N PHE A 124 -28.64 -16.46 -8.84
CA PHE A 124 -29.40 -17.59 -8.31
C PHE A 124 -30.87 -17.54 -8.74
N GLY A 125 -31.17 -17.02 -9.93
CA GLY A 125 -32.54 -16.86 -10.47
C GLY A 125 -33.39 -18.12 -10.41
N PHE A 126 -32.77 -19.32 -10.46
CA PHE A 126 -33.44 -20.61 -10.30
C PHE A 126 -34.18 -20.77 -8.96
N LEU A 127 -33.89 -19.93 -7.94
CA LEU A 127 -34.60 -19.97 -6.66
C LEU A 127 -36.06 -19.55 -6.80
N GLU A 128 -36.45 -18.80 -7.82
CA GLU A 128 -37.85 -18.44 -8.09
C GLU A 128 -38.71 -19.66 -8.40
N ASP A 129 -38.12 -20.64 -9.09
CA ASP A 129 -38.83 -21.86 -9.53
C ASP A 129 -38.46 -23.11 -8.69
N SER A 130 -37.69 -22.93 -7.61
CA SER A 130 -37.25 -24.03 -6.78
C SER A 130 -38.41 -24.77 -6.10
N GLU A 131 -38.47 -26.08 -6.29
CA GLU A 131 -39.45 -26.94 -5.65
C GLU A 131 -39.21 -27.13 -4.13
N TYR A 132 -37.98 -26.83 -3.67
CA TYR A 132 -37.58 -26.94 -2.26
C TYR A 132 -38.00 -25.73 -1.44
N LEU A 133 -38.43 -24.63 -2.08
CA LEU A 133 -38.80 -23.38 -1.43
C LEU A 133 -40.31 -23.20 -1.34
N SER A 134 -40.80 -22.78 -0.18
CA SER A 134 -42.17 -22.35 0.01
C SER A 134 -42.46 -21.03 -0.71
N GLU A 135 -43.74 -20.75 -0.99
CA GLU A 135 -44.14 -19.47 -1.61
C GLU A 135 -43.72 -18.21 -0.81
N ASN A 136 -43.65 -18.32 0.52
CA ASN A 136 -43.18 -17.23 1.37
C ASN A 136 -41.65 -17.00 1.22
N GLU A 137 -40.88 -18.05 1.03
CA GLU A 137 -39.44 -18.01 0.82
C GLU A 137 -39.14 -17.43 -0.58
N LYS A 138 -39.88 -17.83 -1.60
CA LYS A 138 -39.79 -17.23 -2.92
C LYS A 138 -40.13 -15.72 -2.91
N LYS A 139 -41.12 -15.30 -2.11
CA LYS A 139 -41.41 -13.87 -1.91
C LYS A 139 -40.26 -13.12 -1.24
N ARG A 140 -39.56 -13.74 -0.27
CA ARG A 140 -38.36 -13.15 0.35
C ARG A 140 -37.23 -13.00 -0.68
N TYR A 141 -37.03 -14.00 -1.52
CA TYR A 141 -36.05 -13.91 -2.59
C TYR A 141 -36.39 -12.76 -3.55
N LYS A 142 -37.65 -12.68 -4.00
CA LYS A 142 -38.13 -11.59 -4.87
C LYS A 142 -37.96 -10.20 -4.26
N ALA A 143 -38.02 -10.07 -2.95
CA ALA A 143 -37.74 -8.81 -2.26
C ALA A 143 -36.25 -8.42 -2.32
N ILE A 144 -35.32 -9.38 -2.42
CA ILE A 144 -33.88 -9.12 -2.56
C ILE A 144 -33.53 -8.66 -3.98
N ILE A 145 -34.14 -9.30 -5.00
CA ILE A 145 -33.91 -8.96 -6.40
C ILE A 145 -34.89 -7.93 -6.96
N ALA A 146 -35.68 -7.27 -6.09
CA ALA A 146 -36.67 -6.28 -6.52
C ALA A 146 -36.03 -5.14 -7.32
N LEU A 147 -36.63 -4.79 -8.46
CA LEU A 147 -36.19 -3.71 -9.33
C LEU A 147 -37.16 -2.52 -9.26
N LYS A 148 -36.60 -1.32 -9.31
CA LYS A 148 -37.31 -0.08 -9.52
C LYS A 148 -36.55 0.73 -10.58
N ASP A 149 -37.25 1.12 -11.59
CA ASP A 149 -36.68 1.88 -12.73
C ASP A 149 -35.44 1.19 -13.38
N GLY A 150 -35.41 -0.17 -13.33
CA GLY A 150 -34.35 -0.99 -13.92
C GLY A 150 -33.12 -1.18 -13.03
N THR A 151 -33.14 -0.73 -11.77
CA THR A 151 -32.06 -0.90 -10.78
C THR A 151 -32.56 -1.66 -9.56
N ASN A 152 -31.67 -2.39 -8.89
CA ASN A 152 -32.02 -3.10 -7.65
C ASN A 152 -32.44 -2.10 -6.56
N ALA A 153 -33.58 -2.35 -5.93
CA ALA A 153 -34.24 -1.42 -5.02
C ALA A 153 -34.87 -2.12 -3.81
N MET A 154 -34.09 -2.96 -3.13
CA MET A 154 -34.58 -3.58 -1.89
C MET A 154 -34.67 -2.53 -0.76
N ASP A 155 -35.66 -2.68 0.10
CA ASP A 155 -35.80 -1.88 1.33
C ASP A 155 -34.60 -2.12 2.26
N GLU A 156 -34.20 -1.13 3.05
CA GLU A 156 -33.04 -1.22 3.95
C GLU A 156 -33.18 -2.38 4.96
N LYS A 157 -34.39 -2.67 5.42
CA LYS A 157 -34.64 -3.81 6.31
C LYS A 157 -34.42 -5.16 5.61
N VAL A 158 -34.75 -5.23 4.32
CA VAL A 158 -34.46 -6.39 3.47
C VAL A 158 -32.95 -6.47 3.24
N LEU A 159 -32.30 -5.34 2.97
CA LEU A 159 -30.85 -5.25 2.77
C LEU A 159 -30.08 -5.82 3.96
N VAL A 160 -30.39 -5.42 5.18
CA VAL A 160 -29.73 -5.91 6.41
C VAL A 160 -29.84 -7.42 6.56
N SER A 161 -30.95 -8.04 6.16
CA SER A 161 -31.16 -9.49 6.25
C SER A 161 -30.86 -10.29 4.99
N SER A 162 -30.52 -9.61 3.89
CA SER A 162 -30.44 -10.19 2.53
C SER A 162 -29.47 -11.37 2.44
N LEU A 163 -28.24 -11.24 2.96
CA LEU A 163 -27.22 -12.29 2.89
C LEU A 163 -27.60 -13.52 3.72
N GLN A 164 -28.21 -13.34 4.89
CA GLN A 164 -28.72 -14.45 5.71
C GLN A 164 -29.85 -15.16 4.98
N ILE A 165 -30.83 -14.42 4.46
CA ILE A 165 -31.96 -15.01 3.73
C ILE A 165 -31.44 -15.76 2.50
N LEU A 166 -30.57 -15.15 1.70
CA LEU A 166 -30.01 -15.78 0.51
C LEU A 166 -29.27 -17.08 0.86
N SER A 167 -28.45 -17.09 1.91
CA SER A 167 -27.74 -18.30 2.35
C SER A 167 -28.69 -19.40 2.80
N GLN A 168 -29.79 -19.05 3.48
CA GLN A 168 -30.83 -20.00 3.89
C GLN A 168 -31.55 -20.62 2.69
N LEU A 169 -31.90 -19.81 1.69
CA LEU A 169 -32.56 -20.28 0.48
C LEU A 169 -31.66 -21.19 -0.35
N LEU A 170 -30.38 -20.84 -0.48
CA LEU A 170 -29.39 -21.67 -1.15
C LEU A 170 -29.16 -22.98 -0.42
N TYR A 171 -29.05 -22.96 0.91
CA TYR A 171 -28.94 -24.19 1.72
C TYR A 171 -30.13 -25.13 1.53
N LYS A 172 -31.34 -24.58 1.52
CA LYS A 172 -32.55 -25.40 1.25
C LYS A 172 -32.55 -26.01 -0.15
N HIS A 173 -32.13 -25.23 -1.15
CA HIS A 173 -32.15 -25.69 -2.54
C HIS A 173 -31.09 -26.75 -2.81
N PHE A 174 -29.85 -26.55 -2.36
CA PHE A 174 -28.72 -27.44 -2.65
C PHE A 174 -28.54 -28.57 -1.61
N GLY A 175 -29.13 -28.47 -0.42
CA GLY A 175 -28.85 -29.36 0.72
C GLY A 175 -27.43 -29.18 1.28
N GLN A 176 -26.70 -28.17 0.81
CA GLN A 176 -25.32 -27.84 1.21
C GLN A 176 -25.28 -26.45 1.78
N LYS A 177 -24.56 -26.28 2.92
CA LYS A 177 -24.35 -24.96 3.53
C LYS A 177 -23.59 -24.02 2.60
N THR A 178 -23.80 -22.72 2.77
CA THR A 178 -23.30 -21.69 1.90
C THR A 178 -21.95 -21.17 2.36
N VAL A 179 -21.01 -20.95 1.45
CA VAL A 179 -19.77 -20.20 1.68
C VAL A 179 -20.03 -18.73 1.35
N ILE A 180 -19.60 -17.82 2.24
CA ILE A 180 -19.72 -16.37 2.02
C ILE A 180 -18.32 -15.77 1.93
N LEU A 181 -18.03 -15.11 0.80
CA LEU A 181 -16.76 -14.44 0.51
C LEU A 181 -16.98 -12.94 0.35
N ILE A 182 -16.33 -12.13 1.19
CA ILE A 182 -16.48 -10.66 1.18
C ILE A 182 -15.10 -10.01 1.04
N ASP A 183 -14.87 -9.39 -0.11
CA ASP A 183 -13.61 -8.71 -0.40
C ASP A 183 -13.71 -7.21 -0.08
N GLU A 184 -12.62 -6.65 0.47
CA GLU A 184 -12.48 -5.23 0.84
C GLU A 184 -13.62 -4.70 1.75
N TYR A 185 -13.90 -5.43 2.84
CA TYR A 185 -15.00 -5.14 3.77
C TYR A 185 -14.91 -3.76 4.44
N ASP A 186 -13.72 -3.21 4.55
CA ASP A 186 -13.41 -1.95 5.22
C ASP A 186 -13.55 -0.70 4.31
N VAL A 187 -13.65 -0.87 2.99
CA VAL A 187 -13.77 0.26 2.05
C VAL A 187 -15.01 1.12 2.30
N PRO A 188 -16.23 0.57 2.49
CA PRO A 188 -17.40 1.39 2.80
C PRO A 188 -17.24 2.22 4.07
N LEU A 189 -16.54 1.69 5.06
CA LEU A 189 -16.29 2.35 6.34
C LEU A 189 -15.27 3.49 6.21
N ASP A 190 -14.18 3.25 5.47
CA ASP A 190 -13.18 4.27 5.16
C ASP A 190 -13.81 5.46 4.42
N LYS A 191 -14.60 5.19 3.38
CA LYS A 191 -15.28 6.21 2.58
C LYS A 191 -16.34 6.96 3.38
N ALA A 192 -17.10 6.25 4.21
CA ALA A 192 -18.09 6.86 5.08
C ALA A 192 -17.45 7.79 6.13
N PHE A 193 -16.27 7.40 6.66
CA PHE A 193 -15.51 8.25 7.57
C PHE A 193 -15.02 9.53 6.88
N GLN A 194 -14.47 9.40 5.67
CA GLN A 194 -14.00 10.55 4.89
C GLN A 194 -15.13 11.54 4.54
N ASN A 195 -16.36 11.05 4.33
CA ASN A 195 -17.52 11.83 3.88
C ASN A 195 -18.53 12.16 5.00
N GLY A 196 -18.26 11.77 6.26
CA GLY A 196 -19.00 12.22 7.44
C GLY A 196 -20.28 11.45 7.78
N TYR A 197 -20.54 10.27 7.16
CA TYR A 197 -21.69 9.40 7.48
C TYR A 197 -21.25 8.03 8.07
N TYR A 198 -20.15 8.04 8.81
CA TYR A 198 -19.52 6.84 9.35
C TYR A 198 -20.42 6.03 10.29
N LYS A 199 -21.17 6.69 11.19
CA LYS A 199 -22.02 6.03 12.17
C LYS A 199 -23.15 5.23 11.54
N GLU A 200 -23.76 5.79 10.52
CA GLU A 200 -24.82 5.17 9.74
C GLU A 200 -24.29 3.93 9.01
N MET A 201 -23.14 4.05 8.36
CA MET A 201 -22.49 2.94 7.65
C MET A 201 -22.08 1.82 8.61
N VAL A 202 -21.51 2.14 9.78
CA VAL A 202 -21.19 1.15 10.83
C VAL A 202 -22.45 0.40 11.26
N SER A 203 -23.58 1.08 11.44
CA SER A 203 -24.84 0.45 11.82
C SER A 203 -25.33 -0.52 10.75
N LEU A 204 -25.30 -0.11 9.49
CA LEU A 204 -25.69 -0.95 8.35
C LEU A 204 -24.80 -2.21 8.22
N ILE A 205 -23.49 -2.04 8.18
CA ILE A 205 -22.52 -3.15 8.01
C ILE A 205 -22.59 -4.12 9.21
N ARG A 206 -22.74 -3.58 10.42
CA ARG A 206 -22.96 -4.41 11.62
C ARG A 206 -24.21 -5.26 11.52
N GLY A 207 -25.33 -4.68 11.07
CA GLY A 207 -26.58 -5.40 10.85
C GLY A 207 -26.42 -6.50 9.83
N LEU A 208 -25.89 -6.16 8.65
CA LEU A 208 -25.69 -7.06 7.53
C LEU A 208 -24.77 -8.26 7.88
N PHE A 209 -23.60 -7.99 8.44
CA PHE A 209 -22.64 -9.03 8.80
C PHE A 209 -23.07 -9.79 10.06
N GLY A 210 -23.68 -9.11 11.02
CA GLY A 210 -24.22 -9.73 12.22
C GLY A 210 -25.23 -10.81 11.90
N MET A 211 -26.15 -10.56 10.97
CA MET A 211 -27.14 -11.55 10.53
C MET A 211 -26.51 -12.65 9.66
N ALA A 212 -25.64 -12.31 8.74
CA ALA A 212 -25.07 -13.26 7.80
C ALA A 212 -24.04 -14.21 8.41
N LEU A 213 -23.21 -13.72 9.36
CA LEU A 213 -22.02 -14.39 9.87
C LEU A 213 -22.15 -14.90 11.31
N LYS A 214 -23.13 -14.37 12.07
CA LYS A 214 -23.36 -14.82 13.45
C LYS A 214 -24.63 -15.67 13.51
N THR A 215 -24.54 -16.82 14.19
CA THR A 215 -25.71 -17.70 14.40
C THR A 215 -26.50 -18.04 13.12
N ASN A 216 -25.81 -18.10 11.99
CA ASN A 216 -26.39 -18.49 10.71
C ASN A 216 -26.13 -20.00 10.47
N GLU A 217 -27.11 -20.84 10.77
CA GLU A 217 -27.01 -22.31 10.62
C GLU A 217 -26.76 -22.74 9.17
N SER A 218 -27.08 -21.90 8.20
CA SER A 218 -26.87 -22.14 6.77
C SER A 218 -25.46 -21.77 6.29
N LEU A 219 -24.62 -21.17 7.17
CA LEU A 219 -23.24 -20.84 6.86
C LEU A 219 -22.34 -22.06 7.00
N GLN A 220 -21.54 -22.38 5.97
CA GLN A 220 -20.45 -23.36 6.04
C GLN A 220 -19.22 -22.70 6.68
N PHE A 221 -18.75 -21.65 6.05
CA PHE A 221 -17.73 -20.72 6.56
C PHE A 221 -17.80 -19.41 5.77
N ALA A 222 -17.14 -18.39 6.30
CA ALA A 222 -16.96 -17.12 5.60
C ALA A 222 -15.50 -16.69 5.60
N VAL A 223 -15.10 -16.02 4.51
CA VAL A 223 -13.80 -15.37 4.40
C VAL A 223 -14.01 -13.91 4.07
N LEU A 224 -13.38 -13.03 4.85
CA LEU A 224 -13.37 -11.60 4.61
C LEU A 224 -11.94 -11.13 4.34
N THR A 225 -11.79 -10.10 3.50
CA THR A 225 -10.52 -9.42 3.32
C THR A 225 -10.66 -7.92 3.50
N GLY A 226 -9.60 -7.29 4.03
CA GLY A 226 -9.49 -5.84 4.19
C GLY A 226 -8.07 -5.41 4.45
N CYS A 227 -7.85 -4.10 4.62
CA CYS A 227 -6.55 -3.53 5.01
C CYS A 227 -6.44 -3.38 6.52
N LEU A 228 -7.52 -2.99 7.19
CA LEU A 228 -7.54 -2.70 8.61
C LEU A 228 -8.40 -3.72 9.37
N ARG A 229 -8.07 -3.92 10.64
CA ARG A 229 -8.90 -4.66 11.58
C ARG A 229 -9.77 -3.69 12.38
N ILE A 230 -11.02 -3.50 11.96
CA ILE A 230 -11.97 -2.60 12.61
C ILE A 230 -12.81 -3.40 13.62
N THR A 231 -12.23 -3.74 14.78
CA THR A 231 -12.89 -4.63 15.77
C THR A 231 -13.60 -3.87 16.89
N LYS A 232 -13.09 -2.72 17.30
CA LYS A 232 -13.65 -1.96 18.45
C LYS A 232 -14.98 -1.28 18.16
N GLU A 233 -15.35 -1.08 16.90
CA GLU A 233 -16.60 -0.42 16.51
C GLU A 233 -17.83 -1.31 16.59
N SER A 234 -17.73 -2.40 17.35
CA SER A 234 -18.83 -3.36 17.52
C SER A 234 -19.38 -4.01 16.24
N ILE A 235 -18.75 -3.79 15.06
CA ILE A 235 -19.13 -4.52 13.83
C ILE A 235 -18.99 -6.03 14.04
N PHE A 236 -17.89 -6.42 14.67
CA PHE A 236 -17.61 -7.79 15.03
C PHE A 236 -17.77 -8.08 16.54
N THR A 237 -18.27 -7.11 17.34
CA THR A 237 -18.51 -7.31 18.78
C THR A 237 -19.59 -8.37 18.98
N GLY A 238 -19.22 -9.44 19.66
CA GLY A 238 -20.11 -10.58 19.90
C GLY A 238 -20.06 -11.67 18.82
N LEU A 239 -19.18 -11.57 17.82
CA LEU A 239 -18.82 -12.68 16.93
C LEU A 239 -17.70 -13.49 17.62
N ASN A 240 -18.06 -14.48 18.44
CA ASN A 240 -17.09 -15.34 19.13
C ASN A 240 -16.42 -16.36 18.18
N ASN A 241 -16.95 -16.50 16.96
CA ASN A 241 -16.52 -17.38 15.89
C ASN A 241 -15.55 -16.75 14.88
N PHE A 242 -15.02 -15.54 15.18
CA PHE A 242 -14.25 -14.73 14.26
C PHE A 242 -12.75 -14.89 14.49
N LYS A 243 -12.02 -15.37 13.48
CA LYS A 243 -10.55 -15.48 13.49
C LYS A 243 -9.95 -14.41 12.62
N VAL A 244 -9.14 -13.54 13.19
CA VAL A 244 -8.40 -12.52 12.41
C VAL A 244 -6.99 -13.02 12.15
N MET A 245 -6.59 -13.00 10.89
CA MET A 245 -5.26 -13.36 10.39
C MET A 245 -4.59 -12.10 9.85
N SER A 246 -3.84 -11.44 10.72
CA SER A 246 -3.12 -10.21 10.41
C SER A 246 -1.74 -10.48 9.80
N ILE A 247 -1.01 -9.42 9.46
CA ILE A 247 0.39 -9.51 9.04
C ILE A 247 1.32 -10.05 10.16
N LEU A 248 0.83 -10.12 11.40
CA LEU A 248 1.61 -10.61 12.56
C LEU A 248 1.44 -12.12 12.78
N ASP A 249 0.50 -12.77 12.08
CA ASP A 249 0.21 -14.19 12.23
C ASP A 249 1.12 -15.02 11.31
N ALA A 250 1.75 -16.06 11.87
CA ALA A 250 2.56 -17.01 11.11
C ALA A 250 1.71 -17.98 10.24
N ARG A 251 0.40 -18.02 10.46
CA ARG A 251 -0.51 -18.76 9.58
C ARG A 251 -0.84 -17.89 8.38
N PHE A 252 -0.78 -18.47 7.19
CA PHE A 252 -1.05 -17.78 5.92
C PHE A 252 -0.06 -16.64 5.58
N ASP A 253 1.13 -16.63 6.18
CA ASP A 253 2.12 -15.59 5.99
C ASP A 253 2.70 -15.54 4.56
N GLU A 254 2.79 -16.70 3.88
CA GLU A 254 3.24 -16.79 2.48
C GLU A 254 2.11 -16.70 1.44
N GLN A 255 0.83 -16.70 1.85
CA GLN A 255 -0.29 -16.80 0.92
C GLN A 255 -0.70 -15.45 0.29
N PHE A 256 -0.24 -14.36 0.88
CA PHE A 256 -0.48 -13.01 0.39
C PHE A 256 0.84 -12.31 0.13
N GLY A 257 1.14 -12.04 -1.13
CA GLY A 257 2.44 -11.54 -1.56
C GLY A 257 3.31 -12.63 -2.19
N PHE A 258 4.55 -12.30 -2.54
CA PHE A 258 5.50 -13.24 -3.11
C PHE A 258 6.69 -13.45 -2.17
N THR A 259 7.15 -14.69 -2.10
CA THR A 259 8.36 -15.08 -1.37
C THR A 259 9.61 -14.90 -2.25
N ASP A 260 10.80 -14.87 -1.63
CA ASP A 260 12.11 -14.86 -2.34
C ASP A 260 12.19 -15.94 -3.44
N ASN A 261 11.74 -17.16 -3.14
CA ASN A 261 11.79 -18.27 -4.09
C ASN A 261 10.86 -18.06 -5.28
N GLU A 262 9.67 -17.50 -5.05
CA GLU A 262 8.71 -17.19 -6.10
C GLU A 262 9.20 -16.05 -6.99
N VAL A 263 9.85 -15.03 -6.41
CA VAL A 263 10.45 -13.92 -7.17
C VAL A 263 11.66 -14.41 -7.97
N LYS A 264 12.53 -15.22 -7.41
CA LYS A 264 13.62 -15.86 -8.16
C LYS A 264 13.06 -16.66 -9.32
N LYS A 265 12.05 -17.48 -9.07
CA LYS A 265 11.43 -18.32 -10.09
C LYS A 265 10.85 -17.50 -11.25
N ILE A 266 10.09 -16.45 -10.99
CA ILE A 266 9.53 -15.62 -12.07
C ILE A 266 10.63 -14.93 -12.87
N LEU A 267 11.68 -14.42 -12.23
CA LEU A 267 12.81 -13.80 -12.91
C LEU A 267 13.56 -14.83 -13.78
N ASP A 268 13.81 -16.03 -13.27
CA ASP A 268 14.44 -17.12 -14.02
C ASP A 268 13.58 -17.55 -15.22
N ASP A 269 12.27 -17.72 -15.03
CA ASP A 269 11.35 -18.11 -16.08
C ASP A 269 11.35 -17.12 -17.26
N TYR A 270 11.58 -15.83 -17.01
CA TYR A 270 11.65 -14.78 -18.04
C TYR A 270 13.08 -14.41 -18.49
N ASP A 271 14.10 -15.15 -18.06
CA ASP A 271 15.53 -14.89 -18.37
C ASP A 271 16.00 -13.51 -17.87
N LEU A 272 15.63 -13.20 -16.62
CA LEU A 272 15.86 -11.94 -15.92
C LEU A 272 16.54 -12.13 -14.55
N ALA A 273 17.19 -13.27 -14.30
CA ALA A 273 17.81 -13.63 -13.02
C ALA A 273 18.79 -12.56 -12.47
N SER A 274 19.48 -11.83 -13.38
CA SER A 274 20.42 -10.75 -13.00
C SER A 274 19.75 -9.57 -12.28
N HIS A 275 18.43 -9.41 -12.37
CA HIS A 275 17.68 -8.33 -11.73
C HIS A 275 17.16 -8.67 -10.33
N PHE A 276 17.55 -9.84 -9.78
CA PHE A 276 17.02 -10.27 -8.48
C PHE A 276 17.38 -9.31 -7.35
N GLU A 277 18.64 -8.93 -7.20
CA GLU A 277 19.08 -8.05 -6.10
C GLU A 277 18.44 -6.65 -6.19
N GLU A 278 18.29 -6.13 -7.40
CA GLU A 278 17.60 -4.87 -7.63
C GLU A 278 16.10 -4.96 -7.31
N THR A 279 15.42 -6.04 -7.75
CA THR A 279 14.03 -6.32 -7.39
C THR A 279 13.84 -6.42 -5.88
N LYS A 280 14.81 -7.04 -5.19
CA LYS A 280 14.81 -7.17 -3.74
C LYS A 280 14.94 -5.81 -3.05
N GLU A 281 15.89 -4.99 -3.44
CA GLU A 281 16.08 -3.65 -2.86
C GLU A 281 14.83 -2.76 -2.99
N TRP A 282 14.12 -2.89 -4.12
CA TRP A 282 13.01 -2.01 -4.43
C TRP A 282 11.66 -2.48 -3.89
N TYR A 283 11.37 -3.78 -3.83
CA TYR A 283 10.01 -4.30 -3.64
C TYR A 283 9.86 -5.35 -2.54
N ASP A 284 10.95 -5.79 -1.90
CA ASP A 284 10.96 -6.68 -0.74
C ASP A 284 10.73 -5.92 0.57
N GLY A 285 10.98 -6.59 1.68
CA GLY A 285 11.11 -6.03 3.02
C GLY A 285 9.83 -6.03 3.84
N TYR A 286 8.72 -6.55 3.34
CA TYR A 286 7.54 -6.77 4.16
C TYR A 286 7.70 -8.06 4.97
N HIS A 287 7.55 -7.96 6.28
CA HIS A 287 7.65 -9.11 7.16
C HIS A 287 6.25 -9.53 7.64
N PHE A 288 5.75 -10.67 7.12
CA PHE A 288 4.47 -11.25 7.53
C PHE A 288 4.73 -12.52 8.32
N GLY A 289 4.26 -12.57 9.58
CA GLY A 289 4.47 -13.72 10.45
C GLY A 289 5.94 -14.10 10.61
N LYS A 290 6.41 -15.05 9.80
CA LYS A 290 7.81 -15.51 9.76
C LYS A 290 8.44 -15.38 8.36
N ALA A 291 7.69 -14.87 7.37
CA ALA A 291 8.10 -14.80 5.98
C ALA A 291 8.44 -13.37 5.56
N ASP A 292 9.49 -13.24 4.75
CA ASP A 292 9.80 -12.02 4.03
C ASP A 292 9.07 -12.04 2.69
N ILE A 293 8.35 -10.95 2.39
CA ILE A 293 7.34 -10.91 1.35
C ILE A 293 7.51 -9.67 0.48
N TYR A 294 7.44 -9.87 -0.83
CA TYR A 294 7.40 -8.82 -1.84
C TYR A 294 5.96 -8.41 -2.16
N CYS A 295 5.77 -7.17 -2.56
CA CYS A 295 4.50 -6.73 -3.13
C CYS A 295 4.30 -7.30 -4.56
N PRO A 296 3.28 -8.14 -4.82
CA PRO A 296 3.08 -8.76 -6.13
C PRO A 296 2.88 -7.78 -7.27
N TRP A 297 2.18 -6.68 -7.00
CA TRP A 297 1.90 -5.63 -7.98
C TRP A 297 3.19 -5.06 -8.56
N ASP A 298 4.16 -4.76 -7.69
CA ASP A 298 5.41 -4.11 -8.07
C ASP A 298 6.30 -5.08 -8.85
N VAL A 299 6.46 -6.30 -8.34
CA VAL A 299 7.24 -7.35 -9.03
C VAL A 299 6.69 -7.65 -10.42
N ILE A 300 5.37 -7.85 -10.55
CA ILE A 300 4.75 -8.16 -11.85
C ILE A 300 4.91 -7.01 -12.85
N ASN A 301 4.74 -5.76 -12.42
CA ASN A 301 4.93 -4.60 -13.29
C ASN A 301 6.39 -4.43 -13.71
N TYR A 302 7.33 -4.64 -12.79
CA TYR A 302 8.75 -4.54 -13.11
C TYR A 302 9.20 -5.64 -14.08
N VAL A 303 8.81 -6.89 -13.84
CA VAL A 303 9.09 -7.99 -14.77
C VAL A 303 8.45 -7.74 -16.14
N ASP A 304 7.25 -7.15 -16.19
CA ASP A 304 6.61 -6.80 -17.48
C ASP A 304 7.41 -5.73 -18.23
N GLN A 305 7.95 -4.73 -17.57
CA GLN A 305 8.84 -3.74 -18.19
C GLN A 305 10.13 -4.39 -18.70
N LEU A 306 10.80 -5.19 -17.88
CA LEU A 306 12.04 -5.87 -18.22
C LEU A 306 11.91 -6.83 -19.41
N LYS A 307 10.72 -7.38 -19.68
CA LYS A 307 10.46 -8.17 -20.89
C LYS A 307 10.66 -7.39 -22.19
N TYR A 308 10.37 -6.10 -22.17
CA TYR A 308 10.49 -5.23 -23.35
C TYR A 308 11.83 -4.48 -23.38
N ASP A 309 12.34 -4.12 -22.21
CA ASP A 309 13.62 -3.44 -22.06
C ASP A 309 14.37 -3.99 -20.84
N LYS A 310 15.35 -4.85 -21.09
CA LYS A 310 16.18 -5.45 -20.04
C LYS A 310 17.07 -4.45 -19.29
N THR A 311 17.09 -3.18 -19.71
CA THR A 311 17.82 -2.10 -19.06
C THR A 311 16.89 -1.15 -18.28
N ALA A 312 15.59 -1.47 -18.22
CA ALA A 312 14.63 -0.64 -17.52
C ALA A 312 14.96 -0.57 -16.03
N GLU A 313 14.96 0.64 -15.48
CA GLU A 313 15.12 0.85 -14.04
C GLU A 313 13.81 0.59 -13.29
N PRO A 314 13.87 0.12 -12.04
CA PRO A 314 12.70 0.00 -11.18
C PRO A 314 11.99 1.33 -10.95
N GLN A 315 10.68 1.29 -10.76
CA GLN A 315 9.83 2.48 -10.60
C GLN A 315 8.90 2.35 -9.40
N ASP A 316 8.32 3.48 -8.99
CA ASP A 316 7.32 3.54 -7.92
C ASP A 316 5.93 3.11 -8.47
N PHE A 317 5.64 1.80 -8.53
CA PHE A 317 4.35 1.28 -9.04
C PHE A 317 3.24 1.36 -8.01
N TRP A 318 3.53 1.08 -6.75
CA TRP A 318 2.55 1.08 -5.67
C TRP A 318 2.08 2.50 -5.34
N SER A 319 2.99 3.46 -5.33
CA SER A 319 2.71 4.86 -5.01
C SER A 319 1.72 5.50 -5.99
N ASN A 320 1.80 5.13 -7.27
CA ASN A 320 0.92 5.64 -8.32
C ASN A 320 -0.50 5.03 -8.28
N SER A 321 -0.69 3.96 -7.52
CA SER A 321 -1.95 3.21 -7.43
C SER A 321 -2.74 3.46 -6.14
N SER A 322 -2.18 4.17 -5.17
CA SER A 322 -2.77 4.46 -3.85
C SER A 322 -2.80 5.97 -3.60
N GLY A 323 -3.92 6.48 -3.09
CA GLY A 323 -3.98 7.86 -2.62
C GLY A 323 -3.24 8.03 -1.28
N ASN A 324 -1.94 8.21 -1.26
CA ASN A 324 -1.06 8.30 -0.08
C ASN A 324 -1.46 9.40 0.95
N ALA A 325 -2.77 9.66 1.07
CA ALA A 325 -3.33 10.70 1.92
C ALA A 325 -3.01 10.47 3.41
N ILE A 326 -2.90 9.21 3.83
CA ILE A 326 -2.57 8.88 5.22
C ILE A 326 -1.15 9.30 5.60
N VAL A 327 -0.17 9.12 4.70
CA VAL A 327 1.21 9.58 4.92
C VAL A 327 1.26 11.09 4.99
N ARG A 328 0.52 11.78 4.10
CA ARG A 328 0.42 13.24 4.15
C ARG A 328 -0.14 13.73 5.47
N ARG A 329 -1.29 13.18 5.89
CA ARG A 329 -1.93 13.53 7.15
C ARG A 329 -1.06 13.23 8.37
N PHE A 330 -0.31 12.11 8.32
CA PHE A 330 0.66 11.77 9.34
C PHE A 330 1.77 12.83 9.46
N ILE A 331 2.32 13.30 8.33
CA ILE A 331 3.33 14.35 8.31
C ILE A 331 2.75 15.69 8.81
N ASP A 332 1.52 16.02 8.44
CA ASP A 332 0.83 17.24 8.90
C ASP A 332 0.59 17.26 10.42
N MET A 333 0.36 16.09 11.04
CA MET A 333 0.16 15.95 12.49
C MET A 333 1.48 15.78 13.27
N ALA A 334 2.60 15.55 12.59
CA ALA A 334 3.88 15.25 13.21
C ALA A 334 4.43 16.45 14.00
N ASP A 335 4.66 16.22 15.29
CA ASP A 335 5.45 17.13 16.13
C ASP A 335 6.96 16.99 15.86
N VAL A 336 7.79 17.74 16.59
CA VAL A 336 9.25 17.69 16.43
C VAL A 336 9.82 16.29 16.69
N SER A 337 9.29 15.58 17.69
CA SER A 337 9.75 14.22 18.03
C SER A 337 9.41 13.23 16.92
N THR A 338 8.18 13.31 16.40
CA THR A 338 7.72 12.45 15.30
C THR A 338 8.48 12.71 14.01
N LYS A 339 8.80 13.98 13.71
CA LYS A 339 9.61 14.32 12.53
C LYS A 339 10.98 13.68 12.62
N THR A 340 11.64 13.73 13.78
CA THR A 340 12.89 13.03 14.02
C THR A 340 12.79 11.52 13.79
N GLU A 341 11.69 10.90 14.22
CA GLU A 341 11.47 9.47 13.98
C GLU A 341 11.27 9.15 12.50
N ILE A 342 10.57 10.01 11.76
CA ILE A 342 10.45 9.89 10.29
C ILE A 342 11.81 9.99 9.61
N GLU A 343 12.65 10.93 10.04
CA GLU A 343 14.01 11.09 9.52
C GLU A 343 14.86 9.83 9.74
N ARG A 344 14.79 9.25 10.94
CA ARG A 344 15.46 7.99 11.26
C ARG A 344 15.00 6.85 10.36
N LEU A 345 13.70 6.73 10.13
CA LEU A 345 13.13 5.74 9.23
C LEU A 345 13.63 5.91 7.79
N ILE A 346 13.63 7.16 7.26
CA ILE A 346 14.15 7.46 5.93
C ILE A 346 15.64 7.16 5.83
N ALA A 347 16.38 7.36 6.91
CA ALA A 347 17.77 6.96 7.02
C ALA A 347 17.98 5.44 7.10
N GLY A 348 16.89 4.65 7.21
CA GLY A 348 16.91 3.19 7.30
C GLY A 348 17.17 2.67 8.72
N GLU A 349 16.97 3.52 9.75
CA GLU A 349 16.98 3.08 11.14
C GLU A 349 15.61 2.55 11.56
N SER A 350 15.58 1.77 12.63
CA SER A 350 14.34 1.38 13.27
C SER A 350 13.91 2.39 14.34
N ILE A 351 12.61 2.48 14.55
CA ILE A 351 12.02 3.16 15.70
C ILE A 351 11.21 2.17 16.53
N GLU A 352 11.18 2.37 17.84
CA GLU A 352 10.45 1.49 18.75
C GLU A 352 9.05 2.03 19.03
N LYS A 353 8.02 1.27 18.66
CA LYS A 353 6.61 1.66 18.83
C LYS A 353 5.75 0.54 19.40
N ASP A 354 4.79 0.93 20.22
CA ASP A 354 3.66 0.09 20.54
C ASP A 354 2.70 0.10 19.34
N VAL A 355 2.40 -1.08 18.80
CA VAL A 355 1.47 -1.20 17.67
C VAL A 355 0.14 -1.73 18.18
N ALA A 356 -0.91 -0.95 17.98
CA ALA A 356 -2.28 -1.36 18.20
C ALA A 356 -2.90 -1.83 16.87
N PRO A 357 -2.98 -3.15 16.60
CA PRO A 357 -3.52 -3.67 15.34
C PRO A 357 -5.04 -3.46 15.23
N GLU A 358 -5.68 -3.09 16.33
CA GLU A 358 -7.14 -2.93 16.45
C GLU A 358 -7.48 -1.46 16.73
N LEU A 359 -7.76 -0.70 15.67
CA LEU A 359 -8.15 0.70 15.77
C LEU A 359 -9.49 0.92 15.04
N THR A 360 -10.33 1.78 15.60
CA THR A 360 -11.50 2.30 14.90
C THR A 360 -11.09 3.48 14.01
N TYR A 361 -11.88 3.81 12.99
CA TYR A 361 -11.64 5.02 12.20
C TYR A 361 -11.67 6.28 13.04
N ASP A 362 -12.53 6.34 14.06
CA ASP A 362 -12.57 7.44 15.03
C ASP A 362 -11.29 7.55 15.86
N GLU A 363 -10.59 6.43 16.13
CA GLU A 363 -9.35 6.42 16.89
C GLU A 363 -8.12 6.71 16.03
N ILE A 364 -8.10 6.30 14.75
CA ILE A 364 -6.95 6.43 13.85
C ILE A 364 -6.32 7.82 13.90
N TYR A 365 -7.13 8.84 13.88
CA TYR A 365 -6.68 10.23 13.79
C TYR A 365 -6.66 11.00 15.12
N LYS A 366 -6.85 10.32 16.25
CA LYS A 366 -6.84 10.95 17.56
C LYS A 366 -5.45 11.16 18.14
N SER A 367 -4.49 10.32 17.75
CA SER A 367 -3.11 10.45 18.21
C SER A 367 -2.12 10.03 17.12
N ILE A 368 -0.89 10.49 17.27
CA ILE A 368 0.21 10.11 16.38
C ILE A 368 0.60 8.63 16.54
N GLU A 369 0.44 8.07 17.75
CA GLU A 369 0.72 6.65 18.04
C GLU A 369 -0.22 5.73 17.25
N ASN A 370 -1.49 6.13 17.12
CA ASN A 370 -2.45 5.39 16.31
C ASN A 370 -2.08 5.42 14.83
N LEU A 371 -1.59 6.55 14.34
CA LEU A 371 -1.13 6.67 12.95
C LEU A 371 0.08 5.79 12.65
N TRP A 372 1.03 5.62 13.60
CA TRP A 372 2.10 4.65 13.47
C TRP A 372 1.56 3.23 13.26
N SER A 373 0.56 2.85 14.04
CA SER A 373 -0.10 1.54 13.92
C SER A 373 -0.78 1.37 12.55
N VAL A 374 -1.42 2.42 12.02
CA VAL A 374 -2.04 2.36 10.70
C VAL A 374 -1.01 2.31 9.57
N LEU A 375 0.06 3.08 9.64
CA LEU A 375 1.16 3.00 8.67
C LEU A 375 1.76 1.59 8.63
N PHE A 376 1.88 0.93 9.78
CA PHE A 376 2.33 -0.45 9.86
C PHE A 376 1.32 -1.44 9.24
N THR A 377 0.05 -1.38 9.61
CA THR A 377 -0.97 -2.33 9.13
C THR A 377 -1.31 -2.15 7.65
N THR A 378 -1.15 -0.93 7.12
CA THR A 378 -1.39 -0.62 5.70
C THR A 378 -0.18 -0.79 4.79
N GLY A 379 1.00 -1.15 5.35
CA GLY A 379 2.20 -1.51 4.59
C GLY A 379 3.14 -0.34 4.27
N TYR A 380 2.95 0.84 4.86
CA TYR A 380 3.97 1.91 4.77
C TYR A 380 5.16 1.66 5.71
N LEU A 381 4.95 0.87 6.75
CA LEU A 381 5.98 0.39 7.64
C LEU A 381 5.90 -1.13 7.77
N THR A 382 7.01 -1.74 8.12
CA THR A 382 7.12 -3.14 8.53
C THR A 382 7.91 -3.20 9.84
N HIS A 383 8.25 -4.40 10.33
CA HIS A 383 9.09 -4.54 11.52
C HIS A 383 10.26 -5.49 11.26
N ASN A 384 11.37 -5.27 11.94
CA ASN A 384 12.53 -6.15 11.95
C ASN A 384 12.76 -6.83 13.30
N GLY A 385 11.70 -6.96 14.11
CA GLY A 385 11.71 -7.63 15.39
C GLY A 385 10.96 -6.87 16.49
N ARG A 386 11.15 -7.32 17.73
CA ARG A 386 10.61 -6.72 18.95
C ARG A 386 11.71 -6.47 19.96
N THR A 387 11.55 -5.43 20.76
CA THR A 387 12.40 -5.16 21.92
C THR A 387 12.09 -6.12 23.07
N GLU A 388 12.93 -6.18 24.08
CA GLU A 388 12.67 -6.90 25.33
C GLU A 388 11.40 -6.40 26.06
N SER A 389 11.07 -5.12 25.89
CA SER A 389 9.82 -4.53 26.42
C SER A 389 8.57 -4.87 25.60
N GLY A 390 8.71 -5.61 24.49
CA GLY A 390 7.60 -6.05 23.62
C GLY A 390 7.21 -5.06 22.52
N LYS A 391 7.85 -3.89 22.41
CA LYS A 391 7.62 -2.91 21.33
C LYS A 391 8.13 -3.43 20.01
N TYR A 392 7.48 -3.05 18.93
CA TYR A 392 7.95 -3.35 17.57
C TYR A 392 9.05 -2.38 17.14
N CYS A 393 10.10 -2.92 16.53
CA CYS A 393 11.12 -2.14 15.84
C CYS A 393 10.63 -1.88 14.41
N LEU A 394 9.96 -0.75 14.21
CA LEU A 394 9.39 -0.40 12.91
C LEU A 394 10.46 0.15 11.96
N VAL A 395 10.36 -0.21 10.69
CA VAL A 395 11.24 0.24 9.61
C VAL A 395 10.42 0.51 8.34
N ILE A 396 10.96 1.31 7.42
CA ILE A 396 10.44 1.40 6.05
C ILE A 396 10.84 0.13 5.30
N PRO A 397 9.90 -0.59 4.65
CA PRO A 397 10.18 -1.90 4.06
C PRO A 397 11.21 -1.85 2.93
N ASN A 398 11.11 -0.89 2.01
CA ASN A 398 11.90 -0.89 0.79
C ASN A 398 12.09 0.52 0.20
N ARG A 399 12.79 0.57 -0.94
CA ARG A 399 13.14 1.82 -1.61
C ARG A 399 11.92 2.55 -2.17
N GLU A 400 10.93 1.84 -2.71
CA GLU A 400 9.71 2.45 -3.22
C GLU A 400 8.94 3.20 -2.12
N ILE A 401 8.69 2.55 -0.99
CA ILE A 401 7.98 3.18 0.15
C ILE A 401 8.78 4.34 0.72
N ARG A 402 10.11 4.21 0.77
CA ARG A 402 10.99 5.33 1.16
C ARG A 402 10.80 6.55 0.27
N ASN A 403 10.70 6.35 -1.05
CA ASN A 403 10.46 7.43 -2.01
C ASN A 403 9.11 8.13 -1.75
N ILE A 404 8.08 7.40 -1.31
CA ILE A 404 6.79 8.00 -0.94
C ILE A 404 6.96 8.97 0.24
N PHE A 405 7.65 8.55 1.30
CA PHE A 405 7.91 9.43 2.45
C PHE A 405 8.69 10.68 2.02
N VAL A 406 9.77 10.52 1.28
CA VAL A 406 10.58 11.63 0.77
C VAL A 406 9.76 12.57 -0.10
N LYS A 407 8.94 12.05 -1.02
CA LYS A 407 8.08 12.84 -1.88
C LYS A 407 7.03 13.62 -1.08
N LYS A 408 6.38 12.98 -0.09
CA LYS A 408 5.36 13.64 0.74
C LYS A 408 5.94 14.69 1.66
N ILE A 409 7.14 14.50 2.17
CA ILE A 409 7.87 15.52 2.91
C ILE A 409 8.20 16.70 2.00
N LYS A 410 8.67 16.47 0.76
CA LYS A 410 8.90 17.53 -0.22
C LYS A 410 7.63 18.33 -0.52
N GLU A 411 6.51 17.66 -0.73
CA GLU A 411 5.21 18.31 -0.94
C GLU A 411 4.82 19.18 0.27
N TRP A 412 4.98 18.63 1.49
CA TRP A 412 4.70 19.38 2.72
C TRP A 412 5.60 20.61 2.86
N PHE A 413 6.91 20.48 2.63
CA PHE A 413 7.83 21.62 2.63
C PHE A 413 7.43 22.67 1.58
N SER A 414 7.06 22.23 0.38
CA SER A 414 6.60 23.16 -0.68
C SER A 414 5.35 23.95 -0.26
N ASP A 415 4.42 23.31 0.46
CA ASP A 415 3.18 23.97 0.90
C ASP A 415 3.43 24.91 2.09
N VAL A 416 4.28 24.53 3.03
CA VAL A 416 4.75 25.41 4.12
C VAL A 416 5.49 26.60 3.56
N SER A 417 6.33 26.37 2.55
CA SER A 417 7.13 27.39 1.90
C SER A 417 6.32 28.37 1.04
N LYS A 418 5.21 27.93 0.46
CA LYS A 418 4.28 28.84 -0.24
C LYS A 418 3.65 29.87 0.71
N SER A 419 3.55 29.58 2.00
CA SER A 419 3.11 30.53 3.02
C SER A 419 4.20 31.56 3.38
N ASP A 420 5.49 31.27 3.11
CA ASP A 420 6.64 32.13 3.39
C ASP A 420 7.38 32.54 2.10
N GLY A 421 6.62 32.90 1.08
CA GLY A 421 7.10 33.16 -0.27
C GLY A 421 8.23 34.19 -0.40
N LYS A 422 8.36 35.12 0.56
CA LYS A 422 9.41 36.15 0.55
C LYS A 422 10.76 35.55 0.91
N THR A 423 10.85 34.75 1.95
CA THR A 423 12.10 34.11 2.42
C THR A 423 12.65 33.12 1.40
N LEU A 424 11.77 32.40 0.71
CA LEU A 424 12.19 31.48 -0.36
C LEU A 424 12.62 32.17 -1.63
N GLU A 425 11.97 33.27 -1.97
CA GLU A 425 12.43 34.14 -3.07
C GLU A 425 13.85 34.67 -2.77
N GLU A 426 14.11 35.09 -1.54
CA GLU A 426 15.42 35.50 -1.06
C GLU A 426 16.44 34.35 -1.13
N LEU A 427 16.06 33.12 -0.70
CA LEU A 427 16.92 31.95 -0.78
C LEU A 427 17.30 31.59 -2.23
N CYS A 428 16.32 31.49 -3.11
CA CYS A 428 16.56 31.19 -4.52
C CYS A 428 17.40 32.28 -5.22
N SER A 429 17.13 33.55 -4.87
CA SER A 429 17.92 34.65 -5.38
C SER A 429 19.37 34.62 -4.90
N ALA A 430 19.61 34.22 -3.63
CA ALA A 430 20.94 34.05 -3.08
C ALA A 430 21.74 32.97 -3.82
N PHE A 431 21.11 31.86 -4.22
CA PHE A 431 21.76 30.82 -5.05
C PHE A 431 22.20 31.32 -6.41
N VAL A 432 21.43 32.22 -7.04
CA VAL A 432 21.80 32.79 -8.35
C VAL A 432 22.84 33.90 -8.23
N ASN A 433 22.87 34.60 -7.10
CA ASN A 433 23.75 35.73 -6.84
C ASN A 433 25.05 35.35 -6.11
N GLU A 434 25.35 34.09 -5.96
CA GLU A 434 26.54 33.57 -5.24
C GLU A 434 26.67 34.06 -3.78
N ASP A 435 25.53 34.35 -3.13
CA ASP A 435 25.48 34.80 -1.73
C ASP A 435 25.42 33.62 -0.76
N ALA A 436 26.58 32.97 -0.58
CA ALA A 436 26.69 31.80 0.30
C ALA A 436 26.28 32.09 1.76
N GLN A 437 26.55 33.32 2.26
CA GLN A 437 26.18 33.71 3.63
C GLN A 437 24.66 33.80 3.79
N LYS A 438 23.96 34.32 2.82
CA LYS A 438 22.50 34.43 2.84
C LYS A 438 21.84 33.04 2.74
N ILE A 439 22.41 32.16 1.89
CA ILE A 439 21.96 30.75 1.81
C ILE A 439 22.14 30.06 3.16
N GLU A 440 23.33 30.19 3.77
CA GLU A 440 23.65 29.59 5.08
C GLU A 440 22.70 30.10 6.15
N GLN A 441 22.41 31.40 6.20
CA GLN A 441 21.47 31.98 7.15
C GLN A 441 20.06 31.39 6.96
N ILE A 442 19.47 31.49 5.78
CA ILE A 442 18.08 31.08 5.53
C ILE A 442 17.94 29.56 5.69
N TYR A 443 18.84 28.79 5.08
CA TYR A 443 18.81 27.34 5.16
C TYR A 443 19.06 26.86 6.61
N GLY A 444 19.99 27.48 7.31
CA GLY A 444 20.25 27.22 8.74
C GLY A 444 19.04 27.51 9.64
N GLU A 445 18.29 28.61 9.38
CA GLU A 445 17.05 28.89 10.10
C GLU A 445 15.98 27.81 9.85
N TYR A 446 15.83 27.33 8.62
CA TYR A 446 14.97 26.19 8.31
C TYR A 446 15.41 24.91 9.02
N LEU A 447 16.71 24.59 9.01
CA LEU A 447 17.25 23.43 9.73
C LEU A 447 17.03 23.57 11.23
N TRP A 448 17.25 24.74 11.81
CA TRP A 448 17.06 25.01 13.24
C TRP A 448 15.61 24.78 13.68
N ASN A 449 14.66 25.23 12.89
CA ASN A 449 13.24 25.14 13.18
C ASN A 449 12.66 23.74 12.89
N THR A 450 13.36 22.93 12.09
CA THR A 450 12.84 21.67 11.55
C THR A 450 13.48 20.42 12.16
N ILE A 451 14.76 20.49 12.57
CA ILE A 451 15.55 19.32 13.02
C ILE A 451 15.65 19.23 14.55
N SER A 452 15.64 18.01 15.10
CA SER A 452 15.88 17.73 16.52
C SER A 452 17.33 17.33 16.79
N ILE A 453 17.87 17.70 17.98
CA ILE A 453 19.30 17.52 18.37
C ILE A 453 19.67 16.04 18.63
N ARG A 454 18.72 15.11 18.66
CA ARG A 454 18.95 13.70 19.05
C ARG A 454 19.40 12.77 17.91
N ASP A 455 19.65 13.30 16.73
CA ASP A 455 19.82 12.51 15.48
C ASP A 455 21.26 12.10 15.18
N THR A 456 22.04 11.69 16.17
CA THR A 456 23.51 11.58 16.02
C THR A 456 24.06 10.16 15.81
N ALA A 457 23.23 9.14 15.58
CA ALA A 457 23.68 7.72 15.59
C ALA A 457 23.59 6.96 14.24
N VAL A 458 23.48 7.63 13.09
CA VAL A 458 23.25 6.98 11.77
C VAL A 458 24.47 7.06 10.86
N ALA A 459 24.59 6.10 9.92
CA ALA A 459 25.63 6.09 8.88
C ALA A 459 25.58 7.34 7.98
N LYS A 460 26.75 7.87 7.64
CA LYS A 460 27.00 9.16 6.98
C LYS A 460 26.15 9.42 5.72
N GLU A 461 26.13 8.49 4.79
CA GLU A 461 25.41 8.61 3.51
C GLU A 461 23.90 8.80 3.68
N LYS A 462 23.35 8.25 4.76
CA LYS A 462 21.91 8.33 5.04
C LYS A 462 21.50 9.67 5.64
N LYS A 463 22.39 10.36 6.33
CA LYS A 463 22.17 11.72 6.83
C LYS A 463 22.23 12.75 5.69
N GLU A 464 23.13 12.59 4.75
CA GLU A 464 23.23 13.46 3.58
C GLU A 464 21.90 13.49 2.79
N ASN A 465 21.26 12.34 2.57
CA ASN A 465 19.98 12.24 1.88
C ASN A 465 18.82 13.03 2.52
N PHE A 466 18.85 13.19 3.83
CA PHE A 466 17.82 13.97 4.55
C PHE A 466 17.96 15.47 4.26
N TYR A 467 19.14 16.03 4.46
CA TYR A 467 19.42 17.45 4.18
C TYR A 467 19.24 17.77 2.70
N HIS A 468 19.63 16.84 1.83
CA HIS A 468 19.39 16.89 0.40
C HIS A 468 17.88 17.01 0.09
N GLY A 469 17.03 16.20 0.73
CA GLY A 469 15.58 16.25 0.55
C GLY A 469 14.95 17.58 0.96
N ILE A 470 15.40 18.18 2.07
CA ILE A 470 14.98 19.51 2.53
C ILE A 470 15.35 20.55 1.49
N LEU A 471 16.61 20.59 1.08
CA LEU A 471 17.09 21.60 0.14
C LEU A 471 16.38 21.53 -1.20
N LEU A 472 16.15 20.33 -1.72
CA LEU A 472 15.33 20.13 -2.94
C LEU A 472 13.92 20.69 -2.79
N GLY A 473 13.28 20.49 -1.63
CA GLY A 473 11.95 21.04 -1.35
C GLY A 473 11.93 22.57 -1.37
N LEU A 474 12.94 23.21 -0.78
CA LEU A 474 13.04 24.67 -0.75
C LEU A 474 13.32 25.27 -2.14
N LEU A 475 14.22 24.65 -2.91
CA LEU A 475 14.53 25.08 -4.29
C LEU A 475 13.34 24.90 -5.25
N GLY A 476 12.50 23.88 -5.00
CA GLY A 476 11.28 23.60 -5.76
C GLY A 476 10.22 24.71 -5.71
N TYR A 477 10.43 25.78 -4.92
CA TYR A 477 9.63 26.99 -4.93
C TYR A 477 9.61 27.68 -6.31
N LYS A 478 10.73 27.66 -7.01
CA LYS A 478 10.85 28.24 -8.36
C LYS A 478 10.30 27.26 -9.41
N SER A 479 9.07 27.46 -9.82
CA SER A 479 8.40 26.60 -10.83
C SER A 479 9.04 26.64 -12.23
N ASN A 480 9.86 27.67 -12.50
CA ASN A 480 10.58 27.84 -13.77
C ASN A 480 12.03 27.33 -13.73
N TRP A 481 12.47 26.75 -12.63
CA TRP A 481 13.75 26.06 -12.52
C TRP A 481 13.61 24.58 -12.83
N LEU A 482 14.57 24.03 -13.57
CA LEU A 482 14.68 22.58 -13.77
C LEU A 482 15.65 22.03 -12.73
N ILE A 483 15.11 21.29 -11.75
CA ILE A 483 15.90 20.75 -10.64
C ILE A 483 15.97 19.23 -10.80
N LYS A 484 17.20 18.72 -10.88
CA LYS A 484 17.50 17.29 -11.01
C LYS A 484 18.21 16.82 -9.74
N SER A 485 17.74 15.74 -9.15
CA SER A 485 18.30 15.10 -7.95
C SER A 485 19.01 13.83 -8.36
N ASN A 486 20.20 13.57 -7.80
CA ASN A 486 21.04 12.41 -8.12
C ASN A 486 21.21 12.20 -9.63
N ALA A 487 21.48 13.29 -10.35
CA ALA A 487 21.60 13.27 -11.80
C ALA A 487 22.99 12.74 -12.21
N GLU A 488 23.01 11.85 -13.20
CA GLU A 488 24.25 11.43 -13.84
C GLU A 488 24.91 12.63 -14.53
N SER A 489 26.13 12.95 -14.11
CA SER A 489 26.90 14.07 -14.63
C SER A 489 28.39 13.80 -14.54
N GLY A 490 29.11 14.04 -15.64
CA GLY A 490 30.54 13.75 -15.68
C GLY A 490 30.86 12.27 -15.44
N ILE A 491 31.67 11.99 -14.42
CA ILE A 491 32.09 10.61 -14.05
C ILE A 491 31.36 10.15 -12.78
N GLY A 492 30.14 10.61 -12.54
CA GLY A 492 29.38 10.22 -11.33
C GLY A 492 28.00 10.81 -11.25
N TYR A 493 27.43 10.81 -10.05
CA TYR A 493 26.13 11.39 -9.76
C TYR A 493 26.29 12.59 -8.85
N SER A 494 25.74 13.75 -9.28
CA SER A 494 25.69 14.97 -8.45
C SER A 494 24.46 14.93 -7.55
N ASP A 495 24.55 15.48 -6.34
CA ASP A 495 23.42 15.53 -5.43
C ASP A 495 22.26 16.35 -6.03
N ILE A 496 22.52 17.61 -6.42
CA ILE A 496 21.50 18.48 -7.02
C ILE A 496 22.09 19.26 -8.19
N LEU A 497 21.41 19.21 -9.34
CA LEU A 497 21.64 20.11 -10.47
C LEU A 497 20.43 21.02 -10.64
N VAL A 498 20.67 22.32 -10.81
CA VAL A 498 19.64 23.33 -11.09
C VAL A 498 19.94 24.06 -12.39
N GLU A 499 18.98 24.05 -13.29
CA GLU A 499 19.02 24.87 -14.51
C GLU A 499 18.10 26.06 -14.31
N VAL A 500 18.65 27.26 -14.48
CA VAL A 500 17.94 28.55 -14.44
C VAL A 500 17.84 29.11 -15.85
N PRO A 501 16.77 28.80 -16.61
CA PRO A 501 16.70 29.14 -18.03
C PRO A 501 16.73 30.62 -18.32
N THR A 502 16.22 31.46 -17.41
CA THR A 502 16.10 32.91 -17.60
C THR A 502 17.41 33.63 -17.84
N ASN A 503 18.50 33.16 -17.25
CA ASN A 503 19.85 33.74 -17.40
C ASN A 503 20.89 32.68 -17.81
N ARG A 504 20.44 31.48 -18.23
CA ARG A 504 21.27 30.35 -18.65
C ARG A 504 22.33 29.97 -17.61
N THR A 505 21.96 30.04 -16.32
CA THR A 505 22.84 29.67 -15.22
C THR A 505 22.55 28.23 -14.77
N GLY A 506 23.59 27.42 -14.73
CA GLY A 506 23.59 26.09 -14.13
C GLY A 506 24.20 26.13 -12.74
N ILE A 507 23.52 25.53 -11.75
CA ILE A 507 24.02 25.48 -10.38
C ILE A 507 24.23 24.00 -10.03
N VAL A 508 25.42 23.67 -9.50
CA VAL A 508 25.77 22.37 -8.97
C VAL A 508 25.86 22.47 -7.46
N ILE A 509 25.15 21.63 -6.76
CA ILE A 509 25.19 21.58 -5.29
C ILE A 509 25.58 20.17 -4.86
N GLU A 510 26.64 20.07 -4.09
CA GLU A 510 27.06 18.84 -3.42
C GLU A 510 26.92 19.00 -1.92
N LEU A 511 26.30 18.04 -1.26
CA LEU A 511 25.95 18.11 0.13
C LEU A 511 26.72 17.05 0.92
N LYS A 512 27.27 17.40 2.08
CA LYS A 512 27.99 16.49 2.97
C LYS A 512 27.50 16.61 4.41
N TYR A 513 27.48 15.48 5.11
CA TYR A 513 27.29 15.47 6.56
C TYR A 513 28.65 15.44 7.27
N ALA A 514 28.90 16.44 8.11
CA ALA A 514 30.14 16.56 8.89
C ALA A 514 30.01 15.74 10.20
N GLU A 515 30.48 14.47 10.21
CA GLU A 515 30.33 13.58 11.36
C GLU A 515 31.07 14.06 12.62
N ASP A 516 32.20 14.69 12.42
CA ASP A 516 33.04 15.26 13.46
C ASP A 516 32.68 16.71 13.81
N GLY A 517 31.73 17.31 13.07
CA GLY A 517 31.30 18.71 13.20
C GLY A 517 32.22 19.70 12.50
N ASP A 518 33.24 19.25 11.75
CA ASP A 518 34.09 20.11 10.92
C ASP A 518 33.39 20.42 9.60
N LEU A 519 32.60 21.51 9.62
CA LEU A 519 31.82 21.96 8.46
C LEU A 519 32.71 22.50 7.34
N ASP A 520 33.86 23.11 7.68
CA ASP A 520 34.80 23.66 6.69
C ASP A 520 35.40 22.53 5.85
N ALA A 521 35.99 21.54 6.49
CA ALA A 521 36.56 20.38 5.79
C ALA A 521 35.52 19.62 4.96
N ALA A 522 34.27 19.55 5.41
CA ALA A 522 33.19 18.90 4.68
C ALA A 522 32.76 19.71 3.43
N CYS A 523 32.71 21.06 3.50
CA CYS A 523 32.47 21.92 2.35
C CYS A 523 33.59 21.80 1.30
N ASP A 524 34.85 21.86 1.73
CA ASP A 524 35.99 21.69 0.84
C ASP A 524 35.95 20.35 0.10
N LYS A 525 35.57 19.28 0.82
CA LYS A 525 35.41 17.96 0.23
C LYS A 525 34.28 17.93 -0.81
N ALA A 526 33.17 18.63 -0.55
CA ALA A 526 32.04 18.73 -1.50
C ALA A 526 32.47 19.44 -2.77
N LEU A 527 33.09 20.61 -2.66
CA LEU A 527 33.60 21.37 -3.83
C LEU A 527 34.64 20.59 -4.63
N LYS A 528 35.56 19.91 -3.94
CA LYS A 528 36.56 19.06 -4.59
C LYS A 528 35.90 17.91 -5.39
N GLN A 529 34.86 17.32 -4.86
CA GLN A 529 34.10 16.25 -5.54
C GLN A 529 33.44 16.78 -6.83
N ILE A 530 32.85 18.00 -6.80
CA ILE A 530 32.25 18.62 -8.00
C ILE A 530 33.30 18.76 -9.09
N GLU A 531 34.53 19.20 -8.74
CA GLU A 531 35.63 19.38 -9.71
C GLU A 531 36.15 18.05 -10.24
N GLU A 532 36.49 17.11 -9.36
CA GLU A 532 37.06 15.79 -9.72
C GLU A 532 36.11 14.95 -10.58
N LYS A 533 34.82 15.12 -10.41
CA LYS A 533 33.79 14.36 -11.14
C LYS A 533 33.20 15.12 -12.35
N ASP A 534 33.61 16.36 -12.58
CA ASP A 534 33.11 17.23 -13.65
C ASP A 534 31.58 17.33 -13.72
N TYR A 535 30.93 17.57 -12.57
CA TYR A 535 29.47 17.66 -12.50
C TYR A 535 28.86 18.82 -13.30
N VAL A 536 29.67 19.73 -13.83
CA VAL A 536 29.25 20.80 -14.73
C VAL A 536 28.99 20.28 -16.15
N ALA A 537 29.55 19.13 -16.53
CA ALA A 537 29.47 18.62 -17.90
C ALA A 537 28.02 18.48 -18.41
N LYS A 538 27.11 18.00 -17.55
CA LYS A 538 25.69 17.85 -17.88
C LYS A 538 25.01 19.19 -18.14
N LEU A 539 25.24 20.18 -17.29
CA LEU A 539 24.68 21.52 -17.45
C LEU A 539 25.15 22.20 -18.72
N LYS A 540 26.42 21.97 -19.15
CA LYS A 540 26.93 22.42 -20.44
C LYS A 540 26.18 21.78 -21.61
N GLN A 541 25.93 20.48 -21.53
CA GLN A 541 25.16 19.77 -22.56
C GLN A 541 23.72 20.28 -22.64
N ASP A 542 23.11 20.62 -21.50
CA ASP A 542 21.75 21.15 -21.40
C ASP A 542 21.67 22.65 -21.77
N GLY A 543 22.78 23.27 -22.21
CA GLY A 543 22.83 24.61 -22.81
C GLY A 543 22.96 25.77 -21.82
N MET A 544 23.49 25.53 -20.62
CA MET A 544 23.83 26.56 -19.65
C MET A 544 25.21 27.17 -20.00
N ASP A 545 25.36 28.49 -19.77
CA ASP A 545 26.58 29.22 -20.08
C ASP A 545 27.35 29.66 -18.83
N ASN A 546 26.62 29.91 -17.73
CA ASN A 546 27.20 30.29 -16.43
C ASN A 546 27.06 29.13 -15.45
N PHE A 547 28.10 28.88 -14.64
CA PHE A 547 28.12 27.75 -13.72
C PHE A 547 28.51 28.20 -12.33
N ILE A 548 27.65 27.92 -11.36
CA ILE A 548 27.85 28.18 -9.93
C ILE A 548 27.96 26.84 -9.22
N LYS A 549 28.89 26.70 -8.27
CA LYS A 549 29.18 25.46 -7.55
C LYS A 549 29.07 25.71 -6.07
N TYR A 550 28.28 24.91 -5.38
CA TYR A 550 28.12 25.00 -3.94
C TYR A 550 28.52 23.70 -3.26
N GLY A 551 29.42 23.82 -2.29
CA GLY A 551 29.66 22.82 -1.25
C GLY A 551 28.83 23.17 -0.02
N ILE A 552 27.88 22.31 0.35
CA ILE A 552 27.06 22.51 1.55
C ILE A 552 27.36 21.40 2.56
N ALA A 553 27.80 21.81 3.75
CA ALA A 553 28.02 20.89 4.86
C ALA A 553 26.94 21.07 5.93
N CYS A 554 26.39 19.96 6.43
CA CYS A 554 25.39 19.98 7.49
C CYS A 554 25.88 19.18 8.71
N PHE A 555 25.58 19.67 9.89
CA PHE A 555 25.79 18.97 11.15
C PHE A 555 24.70 19.33 12.14
N LYS A 556 23.87 18.34 12.52
CA LYS A 556 22.71 18.58 13.39
C LYS A 556 21.81 19.68 12.81
N LYS A 557 21.69 20.81 13.52
CA LYS A 557 20.82 21.95 13.17
C LYS A 557 21.55 23.08 12.45
N VAL A 558 22.80 22.90 12.13
CA VAL A 558 23.61 23.94 11.50
C VAL A 558 24.12 23.49 10.13
N CYS A 559 24.29 24.43 9.24
CA CYS A 559 24.96 24.21 7.98
C CYS A 559 26.04 25.27 7.74
N LYS A 560 26.92 24.96 6.82
CA LYS A 560 27.86 25.89 6.20
C LYS A 560 27.75 25.79 4.70
N VAL A 561 27.85 26.90 4.03
CA VAL A 561 27.76 27.00 2.59
C VAL A 561 28.98 27.73 2.04
N VAL A 562 29.63 27.11 1.05
CA VAL A 562 30.78 27.69 0.34
C VAL A 562 30.50 27.59 -1.15
N CYS A 563 30.84 28.68 -1.87
CA CYS A 563 30.73 28.79 -3.32
C CYS A 563 32.13 28.85 -3.96
#